data_f25d85841ba01d90cfdfc2622b2791ab
#
_entry.id   f25d85841ba01d90cfdfc2622b2791ab
#
_cell.length_a   1.000
_cell.length_b   1.000
_cell.length_c   1.000
_cell.angle_alpha   90.00
_cell.angle_beta   90.00
_cell.angle_gamma   90.00
#
_symmetry.space_group_name_H-M   'P 1'
#
loop_
_entity.id
_entity.type
_entity.pdbx_description
1 polymer ?
#
loop_
_entity_poly.entity_id
_entity_poly.type
_entity_poly.pdbx_seq_one_letter_code
_entity_poly.pdbx_strand_id
1 'polypeptide(L)'
;FMQEAVPANEGGMLAILGTKLKIVEEIINNNNHECYIANDNSPQQVVVSGLKHNINLFSEELNKFKIKNIKLNVSAPFHCKLMKKATDNMKDNILNLKLNEIKIPIISNFSAKPTVSSSDIKQLLISQIEGRVRWLESVEFMINKGSKNFIEIGPGKVLSGLVKRINKNINTFSINNENDIKEINEKLDKLAKK
;
A
#
# COMPACT_ATOMS: atom_id res chain seq x y z
N PHE A 1 -9.95 -15.54 1.32
CA PHE A 1 -11.07 -14.76 0.72
C PHE A 1 -10.62 -13.80 -0.38
N MET A 2 -9.50 -13.06 -0.20
CA MET A 2 -9.08 -12.08 -1.21
C MET A 2 -8.68 -12.73 -2.55
N GLN A 3 -8.03 -13.90 -2.53
CA GLN A 3 -7.70 -14.64 -3.74
C GLN A 3 -8.91 -15.28 -4.45
N GLU A 4 -9.99 -15.49 -3.69
CA GLU A 4 -11.24 -16.11 -4.17
C GLU A 4 -12.29 -15.07 -4.59
N ALA A 5 -12.00 -13.77 -4.43
CA ALA A 5 -12.94 -12.71 -4.74
C ALA A 5 -13.24 -12.58 -6.23
N VAL A 6 -12.24 -12.92 -7.06
CA VAL A 6 -12.32 -12.94 -8.53
C VAL A 6 -11.83 -14.31 -8.99
N PRO A 7 -12.41 -14.91 -10.06
CA PRO A 7 -11.93 -16.16 -10.60
C PRO A 7 -10.43 -16.14 -10.89
N ALA A 8 -9.79 -17.30 -10.73
CA ALA A 8 -8.34 -17.40 -10.91
C ALA A 8 -7.92 -16.93 -12.31
N ASN A 9 -6.87 -16.12 -12.38
CA ASN A 9 -6.32 -15.53 -13.60
C ASN A 9 -7.19 -14.47 -14.30
N GLU A 10 -8.31 -14.04 -13.71
CA GLU A 10 -9.13 -12.96 -14.27
C GLU A 10 -8.74 -11.58 -13.74
N GLY A 11 -8.10 -11.52 -12.58
CA GLY A 11 -7.57 -10.28 -12.01
C GLY A 11 -6.11 -10.03 -12.38
N GLY A 12 -5.69 -8.77 -12.26
CA GLY A 12 -4.31 -8.36 -12.49
C GLY A 12 -3.97 -7.02 -11.83
N MET A 13 -2.68 -6.79 -11.68
CA MET A 13 -2.13 -5.53 -11.18
C MET A 13 -0.92 -5.10 -12.02
N LEU A 14 -0.75 -3.78 -12.13
CA LEU A 14 0.29 -3.15 -12.93
C LEU A 14 0.99 -2.07 -12.12
N ALA A 15 2.30 -2.20 -11.91
CA ALA A 15 3.12 -1.15 -11.33
C ALA A 15 3.55 -0.17 -12.42
N ILE A 16 3.30 1.11 -12.22
CA ILE A 16 3.62 2.22 -13.12
C ILE A 16 4.76 3.01 -12.48
N LEU A 17 5.83 3.22 -13.21
CA LEU A 17 7.08 3.78 -12.70
C LEU A 17 7.43 5.09 -13.41
N GLY A 18 8.03 6.03 -12.65
CA GLY A 18 8.50 7.30 -13.19
C GLY A 18 7.40 8.31 -13.48
N THR A 19 6.19 8.09 -12.95
CA THR A 19 5.02 8.93 -13.23
C THR A 19 4.24 9.23 -11.97
N LYS A 20 3.60 10.40 -11.91
CA LYS A 20 2.80 10.85 -10.77
C LYS A 20 1.39 10.26 -10.82
N LEU A 21 0.79 10.05 -9.65
CA LEU A 21 -0.58 9.57 -9.49
C LEU A 21 -1.58 10.32 -10.39
N LYS A 22 -1.56 11.64 -10.38
CA LYS A 22 -2.50 12.48 -11.17
C LYS A 22 -2.49 12.16 -12.67
N ILE A 23 -1.30 11.92 -13.25
CA ILE A 23 -1.18 11.55 -14.68
C ILE A 23 -1.79 10.18 -14.93
N VAL A 24 -1.60 9.22 -14.02
CA VAL A 24 -2.20 7.88 -14.15
C VAL A 24 -3.72 7.96 -14.07
N GLU A 25 -4.28 8.76 -13.14
CA GLU A 25 -5.72 9.01 -13.01
C GLU A 25 -6.29 9.67 -14.28
N GLU A 26 -5.60 10.65 -14.86
CA GLU A 26 -6.01 11.30 -16.10
C GLU A 26 -6.07 10.31 -17.28
N ILE A 27 -5.07 9.43 -17.43
CA ILE A 27 -5.06 8.41 -18.50
C ILE A 27 -6.20 7.39 -18.32
N ILE A 28 -6.45 6.94 -17.08
CA ILE A 28 -7.55 6.02 -16.78
C ILE A 28 -8.89 6.65 -17.18
N ASN A 29 -9.11 7.91 -16.78
CA ASN A 29 -10.38 8.59 -16.98
C ASN A 29 -10.62 8.96 -18.46
N ASN A 30 -9.59 9.44 -19.16
CA ASN A 30 -9.71 9.90 -20.55
C ASN A 30 -10.00 8.76 -21.53
N ASN A 31 -9.52 7.57 -21.25
CA ASN A 31 -9.69 6.41 -22.12
C ASN A 31 -10.73 5.40 -21.60
N ASN A 32 -11.48 5.78 -20.55
CA ASN A 32 -12.50 4.95 -19.92
C ASN A 32 -12.01 3.53 -19.58
N HIS A 33 -10.77 3.41 -19.15
CA HIS A 33 -10.23 2.13 -18.69
C HIS A 33 -10.89 1.74 -17.37
N GLU A 34 -11.47 0.57 -17.31
CA GLU A 34 -11.99 -0.02 -16.05
C GLU A 34 -10.85 -0.55 -15.17
N CYS A 35 -9.97 0.37 -14.79
CA CYS A 35 -8.85 0.14 -13.89
C CYS A 35 -8.96 1.06 -12.68
N TYR A 36 -8.37 0.64 -11.57
CA TYR A 36 -8.48 1.32 -10.28
C TYR A 36 -7.08 1.54 -9.70
N ILE A 37 -6.85 2.72 -9.13
CA ILE A 37 -5.64 2.97 -8.35
C ILE A 37 -5.67 2.08 -7.10
N ALA A 38 -4.78 1.11 -7.04
CA ALA A 38 -4.64 0.18 -5.92
C ALA A 38 -3.68 0.71 -4.85
N ASN A 39 -2.52 1.22 -5.28
CA ASN A 39 -1.52 1.76 -4.37
C ASN A 39 -0.91 3.05 -4.91
N ASP A 40 -0.79 4.04 -4.03
CA ASP A 40 0.07 5.20 -4.21
C ASP A 40 1.30 5.03 -3.31
N ASN A 41 2.37 4.49 -3.89
CA ASN A 41 3.51 3.98 -3.14
C ASN A 41 4.63 5.01 -2.95
N SER A 42 4.80 5.92 -3.90
CA SER A 42 5.84 6.95 -3.84
C SER A 42 5.59 8.00 -4.94
N PRO A 43 6.28 9.16 -4.94
CA PRO A 43 6.08 10.21 -5.95
C PRO A 43 6.21 9.74 -7.41
N GLN A 44 6.80 8.56 -7.62
CA GLN A 44 7.07 7.99 -8.95
C GLN A 44 6.69 6.51 -9.06
N GLN A 45 5.81 6.01 -8.18
CA GLN A 45 5.34 4.63 -8.25
C GLN A 45 3.89 4.53 -7.82
N VAL A 46 3.05 4.20 -8.78
CA VAL A 46 1.62 3.91 -8.60
C VAL A 46 1.34 2.48 -9.03
N VAL A 47 0.41 1.80 -8.36
CA VAL A 47 -0.07 0.47 -8.77
C VAL A 47 -1.54 0.59 -9.13
N VAL A 48 -1.90 -0.02 -10.24
CA VAL A 48 -3.27 -0.10 -10.73
C VAL A 48 -3.73 -1.56 -10.70
N SER A 49 -4.99 -1.79 -10.37
CA SER A 49 -5.64 -3.10 -10.37
C SER A 49 -6.91 -3.10 -11.21
N GLY A 50 -7.31 -4.28 -11.69
CA GLY A 50 -8.49 -4.45 -12.51
C GLY A 50 -8.61 -5.86 -13.07
N LEU A 51 -9.57 -6.08 -13.95
CA LEU A 51 -9.62 -7.30 -14.74
C LEU A 51 -8.39 -7.39 -15.63
N LYS A 52 -7.87 -8.59 -15.83
CA LYS A 52 -6.63 -8.84 -16.59
C LYS A 52 -6.67 -8.26 -18.01
N HIS A 53 -7.82 -8.34 -18.66
CA HIS A 53 -8.03 -7.75 -19.99
C HIS A 53 -7.81 -6.22 -19.93
N ASN A 54 -8.47 -5.53 -19.00
CA ASN A 54 -8.37 -4.07 -18.85
C ASN A 54 -6.94 -3.64 -18.47
N ILE A 55 -6.27 -4.40 -17.59
CA ILE A 55 -4.86 -4.18 -17.23
C ILE A 55 -3.94 -4.31 -18.45
N ASN A 56 -4.21 -5.26 -19.36
CA ASN A 56 -3.44 -5.40 -20.58
C ASN A 56 -3.63 -4.21 -21.53
N LEU A 57 -4.88 -3.79 -21.77
CA LEU A 57 -5.18 -2.61 -22.59
C LEU A 57 -4.54 -1.35 -22.01
N PHE A 58 -4.63 -1.19 -20.70
CA PHE A 58 -4.01 -0.05 -20.01
C PHE A 58 -2.48 -0.07 -20.12
N SER A 59 -1.85 -1.24 -20.00
CA SER A 59 -0.40 -1.40 -20.21
C SER A 59 0.03 -1.00 -21.63
N GLU A 60 -0.74 -1.39 -22.64
CA GLU A 60 -0.50 -0.99 -24.04
C GLU A 60 -0.64 0.51 -24.25
N GLU A 61 -1.63 1.12 -23.61
CA GLU A 61 -1.82 2.58 -23.65
C GLU A 61 -0.64 3.33 -23.00
N LEU A 62 -0.19 2.90 -21.84
CA LEU A 62 0.98 3.46 -21.18
C LEU A 62 2.25 3.35 -22.05
N ASN A 63 2.39 2.25 -22.78
CA ASN A 63 3.52 2.05 -23.70
C ASN A 63 3.52 3.07 -24.85
N LYS A 64 2.35 3.46 -25.38
CA LYS A 64 2.23 4.52 -26.39
C LYS A 64 2.76 5.87 -25.85
N PHE A 65 2.52 6.15 -24.58
CA PHE A 65 3.06 7.33 -23.88
C PHE A 65 4.50 7.15 -23.38
N LYS A 66 5.16 6.01 -23.68
CA LYS A 66 6.50 5.67 -23.19
C LYS A 66 6.61 5.65 -21.66
N ILE A 67 5.52 5.37 -20.96
CA ILE A 67 5.46 5.26 -19.50
C ILE A 67 5.82 3.84 -19.11
N LYS A 68 6.90 3.68 -18.32
CA LYS A 68 7.37 2.38 -17.86
C LYS A 68 6.34 1.72 -16.93
N ASN A 69 5.97 0.49 -17.25
CA ASN A 69 5.04 -0.28 -16.44
C ASN A 69 5.47 -1.76 -16.38
N ILE A 70 5.09 -2.44 -15.30
CA ILE A 70 5.47 -3.84 -15.02
C ILE A 70 4.26 -4.56 -14.46
N LYS A 71 3.84 -5.65 -15.08
CA LYS A 71 2.79 -6.54 -14.56
C LYS A 71 3.30 -7.22 -13.30
N LEU A 72 2.50 -7.18 -12.23
CA LEU A 72 2.81 -7.85 -10.98
C LEU A 72 2.41 -9.32 -11.05
N ASN A 73 3.21 -10.18 -10.45
CA ASN A 73 2.89 -11.61 -10.35
C ASN A 73 1.92 -11.86 -9.18
N VAL A 74 0.66 -11.45 -9.38
CA VAL A 74 -0.43 -11.61 -8.42
C VAL A 74 -1.64 -12.21 -9.10
N SER A 75 -2.46 -12.95 -8.34
CA SER A 75 -3.61 -13.70 -8.86
C SER A 75 -4.94 -12.94 -8.75
N ALA A 76 -4.98 -11.80 -8.05
CA ALA A 76 -6.21 -11.06 -7.81
C ALA A 76 -5.97 -9.54 -7.93
N PRO A 77 -7.02 -8.76 -8.28
CA PRO A 77 -6.97 -7.32 -8.43
C PRO A 77 -7.19 -6.63 -7.08
N PHE A 78 -6.19 -6.68 -6.19
CA PHE A 78 -6.31 -6.15 -4.83
C PHE A 78 -6.60 -4.65 -4.80
N HIS A 79 -7.21 -4.19 -3.70
CA HIS A 79 -7.46 -2.78 -3.37
C HIS A 79 -8.33 -2.04 -4.40
N CYS A 80 -9.36 -2.70 -4.94
CA CYS A 80 -10.36 -2.11 -5.82
C CYS A 80 -11.75 -2.73 -5.61
N LYS A 81 -12.77 -2.15 -6.21
CA LYS A 81 -14.17 -2.60 -6.06
C LYS A 81 -14.42 -4.07 -6.45
N LEU A 82 -13.53 -4.68 -7.23
CA LEU A 82 -13.63 -6.11 -7.58
C LEU A 82 -13.39 -7.03 -6.37
N MET A 83 -12.87 -6.50 -5.26
CA MET A 83 -12.70 -7.22 -3.99
C MET A 83 -13.98 -7.28 -3.14
N LYS A 84 -15.12 -6.78 -3.63
CA LYS A 84 -16.39 -6.72 -2.89
C LYS A 84 -16.76 -8.05 -2.22
N LYS A 85 -16.64 -9.17 -2.92
CA LYS A 85 -16.89 -10.50 -2.38
C LYS A 85 -16.01 -10.84 -1.17
N ALA A 86 -14.73 -10.43 -1.20
CA ALA A 86 -13.83 -10.60 -0.06
C ALA A 86 -14.26 -9.71 1.11
N THR A 87 -14.68 -8.46 0.85
CA THR A 87 -15.23 -7.56 1.86
C THR A 87 -16.43 -8.19 2.56
N ASP A 88 -17.38 -8.70 1.81
CA ASP A 88 -18.59 -9.31 2.36
C ASP A 88 -18.27 -10.53 3.23
N ASN A 89 -17.34 -11.39 2.79
CA ASN A 89 -16.92 -12.57 3.53
C ASN A 89 -16.08 -12.26 4.78
N MET A 90 -15.35 -11.14 4.80
CA MET A 90 -14.46 -10.77 5.91
C MET A 90 -15.11 -9.84 6.92
N LYS A 91 -16.13 -9.09 6.52
CA LYS A 91 -16.74 -8.02 7.32
C LYS A 91 -17.12 -8.46 8.73
N ASP A 92 -17.88 -9.53 8.85
CA ASP A 92 -18.35 -10.00 10.16
C ASP A 92 -17.21 -10.51 11.03
N ASN A 93 -16.23 -11.19 10.45
CA ASN A 93 -15.02 -11.61 11.15
C ASN A 93 -14.26 -10.42 11.72
N ILE A 94 -14.10 -9.35 10.92
CA ILE A 94 -13.41 -8.13 11.36
C ILE A 94 -14.21 -7.40 12.45
N LEU A 95 -15.52 -7.28 12.29
CA LEU A 95 -16.37 -6.62 13.27
C LEU A 95 -16.36 -7.34 14.63
N ASN A 96 -16.28 -8.67 14.61
CA ASN A 96 -16.26 -9.51 15.81
C ASN A 96 -14.87 -9.62 16.48
N LEU A 97 -13.80 -9.04 15.91
CA LEU A 97 -12.47 -9.02 16.54
C LEU A 97 -12.55 -8.36 17.92
N LYS A 98 -11.96 -9.00 18.91
CA LYS A 98 -11.70 -8.38 20.22
C LYS A 98 -10.35 -7.69 20.14
N LEU A 99 -10.37 -6.37 20.09
CA LEU A 99 -9.15 -5.55 20.10
C LEU A 99 -8.91 -5.06 21.53
N ASN A 100 -7.65 -5.15 21.97
CA ASN A 100 -7.21 -4.51 23.21
C ASN A 100 -7.16 -2.99 23.02
N GLU A 101 -6.99 -2.25 24.12
CA GLU A 101 -6.72 -0.82 24.09
C GLU A 101 -5.50 -0.51 23.20
N ILE A 102 -5.68 0.43 22.29
CA ILE A 102 -4.65 0.82 21.34
C ILE A 102 -3.91 2.03 21.91
N LYS A 103 -2.71 1.78 22.43
CA LYS A 103 -1.87 2.80 23.08
C LYS A 103 -1.02 3.60 22.10
N ILE A 104 -0.70 3.02 20.95
CA ILE A 104 0.13 3.65 19.90
C ILE A 104 -0.75 3.89 18.68
N PRO A 105 -0.83 5.14 18.18
CA PRO A 105 -1.64 5.44 17.01
C PRO A 105 -1.26 4.60 15.79
N ILE A 106 -2.26 4.07 15.10
CA ILE A 106 -2.11 3.35 13.84
C ILE A 106 -2.43 4.31 12.70
N ILE A 107 -1.53 4.44 11.74
CA ILE A 107 -1.81 5.14 10.49
C ILE A 107 -2.43 4.15 9.51
N SER A 108 -3.71 4.33 9.22
CA SER A 108 -4.40 3.47 8.27
C SER A 108 -3.99 3.79 6.82
N ASN A 109 -3.68 2.75 6.05
CA ASN A 109 -3.40 2.92 4.62
C ASN A 109 -4.61 3.41 3.81
N PHE A 110 -5.82 3.21 4.30
CA PHE A 110 -7.04 3.70 3.64
C PHE A 110 -7.25 5.20 3.85
N SER A 111 -7.10 5.68 5.09
CA SER A 111 -7.35 7.09 5.42
C SER A 111 -6.11 7.97 5.38
N ALA A 112 -4.91 7.40 5.47
CA ALA A 112 -3.63 8.08 5.70
C ALA A 112 -3.65 8.95 6.98
N LYS A 113 -4.47 8.59 7.97
CA LYS A 113 -4.65 9.33 9.22
C LYS A 113 -4.46 8.43 10.44
N PRO A 114 -4.00 8.98 11.58
CA PRO A 114 -3.85 8.23 12.81
C PRO A 114 -5.21 7.94 13.46
N THR A 115 -5.31 6.78 14.09
CA THR A 115 -6.41 6.45 14.99
C THR A 115 -5.94 5.55 16.13
N VAL A 116 -6.60 5.63 17.28
CA VAL A 116 -6.50 4.72 18.43
C VAL A 116 -7.85 4.10 18.75
N SER A 117 -8.88 4.42 17.98
CA SER A 117 -10.24 3.90 18.16
C SER A 117 -10.35 2.48 17.59
N SER A 118 -10.68 1.52 18.44
CA SER A 118 -10.90 0.12 18.02
C SER A 118 -12.04 -0.01 17.01
N SER A 119 -13.10 0.77 17.15
CA SER A 119 -14.22 0.78 16.19
C SER A 119 -13.79 1.31 14.83
N ASP A 120 -13.05 2.43 14.80
CA ASP A 120 -12.57 3.02 13.55
C ASP A 120 -11.60 2.09 12.83
N ILE A 121 -10.70 1.42 13.59
CA ILE A 121 -9.77 0.46 12.99
C ILE A 121 -10.50 -0.67 12.29
N LYS A 122 -11.57 -1.22 12.89
CA LYS A 122 -12.37 -2.26 12.24
C LYS A 122 -12.98 -1.77 10.93
N GLN A 123 -13.55 -0.57 10.92
CA GLN A 123 -14.12 0.02 9.70
C GLN A 123 -13.04 0.31 8.65
N LEU A 124 -11.89 0.83 9.08
CA LEU A 124 -10.76 1.09 8.18
C LEU A 124 -10.17 -0.20 7.58
N LEU A 125 -10.11 -1.30 8.34
CA LEU A 125 -9.70 -2.61 7.83
C LEU A 125 -10.68 -3.14 6.76
N ILE A 126 -11.99 -3.01 7.00
CA ILE A 126 -13.01 -3.39 6.01
C ILE A 126 -12.86 -2.54 4.74
N SER A 127 -12.77 -1.23 4.90
CA SER A 127 -12.62 -0.30 3.77
C SER A 127 -11.34 -0.52 2.98
N GLN A 128 -10.26 -0.98 3.63
CA GLN A 128 -8.96 -1.23 2.98
C GLN A 128 -9.01 -2.40 1.99
N ILE A 129 -9.93 -3.34 2.12
CA ILE A 129 -10.03 -4.50 1.20
C ILE A 129 -10.28 -4.02 -0.23
N GLU A 130 -11.19 -3.06 -0.40
CA GLU A 130 -11.52 -2.45 -1.70
C GLU A 130 -10.81 -1.12 -1.95
N GLY A 131 -10.25 -0.51 -0.90
CA GLY A 131 -9.74 0.86 -0.95
C GLY A 131 -8.26 0.95 -1.29
N ARG A 132 -7.91 2.04 -1.97
CA ARG A 132 -6.54 2.39 -2.32
C ARG A 132 -5.62 2.43 -1.09
N VAL A 133 -4.43 1.88 -1.21
CA VAL A 133 -3.34 2.03 -0.24
C VAL A 133 -2.69 3.40 -0.46
N ARG A 134 -2.87 4.31 0.49
CA ARG A 134 -2.33 5.68 0.48
C ARG A 134 -0.99 5.73 1.22
N TRP A 135 -0.03 4.92 0.75
CA TRP A 135 1.27 4.75 1.42
C TRP A 135 2.09 6.03 1.42
N LEU A 136 2.19 6.71 0.28
CA LEU A 136 2.89 7.99 0.15
C LEU A 136 2.38 9.00 1.18
N GLU A 137 1.07 9.23 1.22
CA GLU A 137 0.45 10.19 2.14
C GLU A 137 0.65 9.77 3.61
N SER A 138 0.58 8.47 3.91
CA SER A 138 0.81 7.93 5.27
C SER A 138 2.23 8.20 5.75
N VAL A 139 3.23 7.98 4.90
CA VAL A 139 4.65 8.22 5.23
C VAL A 139 4.92 9.72 5.34
N GLU A 140 4.43 10.54 4.41
CA GLU A 140 4.57 12.00 4.48
C GLU A 140 3.92 12.58 5.73
N PHE A 141 2.73 12.08 6.13
CA PHE A 141 2.10 12.48 7.37
C PHE A 141 3.00 12.20 8.58
N MET A 142 3.56 10.99 8.70
CA MET A 142 4.45 10.61 9.81
C MET A 142 5.71 11.47 9.82
N ILE A 143 6.33 11.71 8.67
CA ILE A 143 7.51 12.57 8.54
C ILE A 143 7.19 13.99 8.99
N ASN A 144 6.07 14.56 8.54
CA ASN A 144 5.62 15.91 8.92
C ASN A 144 5.29 16.03 10.43
N LYS A 145 4.99 14.90 11.09
CA LYS A 145 4.82 14.79 12.55
C LYS A 145 6.14 14.54 13.30
N GLY A 146 7.28 14.57 12.60
CA GLY A 146 8.60 14.47 13.18
C GLY A 146 9.21 13.07 13.22
N SER A 147 8.60 12.08 12.60
CA SER A 147 9.18 10.73 12.49
C SER A 147 10.44 10.76 11.63
N LYS A 148 11.57 10.36 12.21
CA LYS A 148 12.88 10.30 11.53
C LYS A 148 13.35 8.87 11.28
N ASN A 149 12.78 7.90 11.99
CA ASN A 149 13.18 6.50 11.94
C ASN A 149 11.97 5.63 11.60
N PHE A 150 12.11 4.74 10.62
CA PHE A 150 11.10 3.76 10.23
C PHE A 150 11.70 2.37 10.34
N ILE A 151 10.96 1.45 10.98
CA ILE A 151 11.35 0.06 11.16
C ILE A 151 10.34 -0.81 10.42
N GLU A 152 10.79 -1.52 9.40
CA GLU A 152 10.02 -2.54 8.69
C GLU A 152 10.22 -3.89 9.40
N ILE A 153 9.13 -4.48 9.89
CA ILE A 153 9.16 -5.79 10.56
C ILE A 153 8.51 -6.80 9.62
N GLY A 154 9.29 -7.78 9.17
CA GLY A 154 8.84 -8.83 8.26
C GLY A 154 9.87 -9.15 7.17
N PRO A 155 9.55 -10.08 6.25
CA PRO A 155 10.49 -10.51 5.22
C PRO A 155 10.76 -9.41 4.18
N GLY A 156 12.03 -9.16 3.91
CA GLY A 156 12.45 -8.24 2.85
C GLY A 156 12.69 -6.80 3.31
N LYS A 157 12.72 -5.88 2.34
CA LYS A 157 13.06 -4.44 2.52
C LYS A 157 12.24 -3.56 1.57
N VAL A 158 11.04 -3.98 1.21
CA VAL A 158 10.23 -3.30 0.20
C VAL A 158 9.73 -1.96 0.72
N LEU A 159 9.15 -1.95 1.93
CA LEU A 159 8.60 -0.74 2.53
C LEU A 159 9.71 0.25 2.90
N SER A 160 10.83 -0.22 3.43
CA SER A 160 12.02 0.58 3.67
C SER A 160 12.53 1.26 2.38
N GLY A 161 12.51 0.55 1.27
CA GLY A 161 12.86 1.09 -0.04
C GLY A 161 11.87 2.16 -0.52
N LEU A 162 10.58 1.99 -0.25
CA LEU A 162 9.55 2.98 -0.57
C LEU A 162 9.72 4.26 0.28
N VAL A 163 9.95 4.13 1.60
CA VAL A 163 10.22 5.27 2.48
C VAL A 163 11.42 6.08 1.98
N LYS A 164 12.51 5.41 1.58
CA LYS A 164 13.70 6.08 1.02
C LYS A 164 13.44 6.80 -0.32
N ARG A 165 12.51 6.30 -1.13
CA ARG A 165 12.09 6.98 -2.36
C ARG A 165 11.23 8.21 -2.09
N ILE A 166 10.47 8.22 -0.99
CA ILE A 166 9.68 9.36 -0.54
C ILE A 166 10.60 10.43 0.05
N ASN A 167 11.50 10.03 0.97
CA ASN A 167 12.46 10.96 1.57
C ASN A 167 13.79 10.26 1.89
N LYS A 168 14.86 10.66 1.21
CA LYS A 168 16.21 10.08 1.34
C LYS A 168 16.85 10.32 2.72
N ASN A 169 16.43 11.37 3.42
CA ASN A 169 16.98 11.76 4.72
C ASN A 169 16.42 10.97 5.90
N ILE A 170 15.38 10.17 5.69
CA ILE A 170 14.75 9.34 6.72
C ILE A 170 15.57 8.07 6.94
N ASN A 171 15.78 7.69 8.20
CA ASN A 171 16.41 6.42 8.54
C ASN A 171 15.41 5.28 8.38
N THR A 172 15.86 4.20 7.72
CA THR A 172 15.06 2.98 7.58
C THR A 172 15.85 1.78 8.06
N PHE A 173 15.18 0.91 8.79
CA PHE A 173 15.70 -0.35 9.32
C PHE A 173 14.75 -1.48 8.94
N SER A 174 15.26 -2.69 8.79
CA SER A 174 14.45 -3.87 8.48
C SER A 174 14.81 -5.00 9.41
N ILE A 175 13.80 -5.58 10.07
CA ILE A 175 13.92 -6.72 10.98
C ILE A 175 13.34 -7.92 10.26
N ASN A 176 14.20 -8.84 9.82
CA ASN A 176 13.82 -10.09 9.16
C ASN A 176 14.05 -11.31 10.06
N ASN A 177 14.89 -11.17 11.09
CA ASN A 177 15.27 -12.21 12.03
C ASN A 177 15.72 -11.61 13.37
N GLU A 178 15.99 -12.46 14.38
CA GLU A 178 16.37 -12.04 15.73
C GLU A 178 17.70 -11.27 15.80
N ASN A 179 18.65 -11.54 14.92
CA ASN A 179 19.95 -10.85 14.94
C ASN A 179 19.76 -9.39 14.53
N ASP A 180 18.83 -9.10 13.61
CA ASP A 180 18.54 -7.73 13.17
C ASP A 180 18.04 -6.87 14.34
N ILE A 181 17.35 -7.47 15.33
CA ILE A 181 16.85 -6.73 16.51
C ILE A 181 18.01 -6.16 17.33
N LYS A 182 19.06 -6.96 17.56
CA LYS A 182 20.25 -6.54 18.32
C LYS A 182 20.98 -5.40 17.61
N GLU A 183 21.21 -5.57 16.30
CA GLU A 183 21.86 -4.54 15.50
C GLU A 183 21.09 -3.20 15.45
N ILE A 184 19.77 -3.27 15.38
CA ILE A 184 18.93 -2.07 15.31
C ILE A 184 18.93 -1.35 16.65
N ASN A 185 18.85 -2.07 17.78
CA ASN A 185 18.91 -1.46 19.11
C ASN A 185 20.22 -0.67 19.27
N GLU A 186 21.37 -1.24 18.90
CA GLU A 186 22.66 -0.54 18.96
C GLU A 186 22.69 0.70 18.05
N LYS A 187 22.06 0.65 16.87
CA LYS A 187 22.00 1.78 15.94
C LYS A 187 21.08 2.89 16.47
N LEU A 188 19.93 2.54 17.06
CA LEU A 188 18.99 3.49 17.64
C LEU A 188 19.58 4.19 18.86
N ASP A 189 20.30 3.46 19.73
CA ASP A 189 20.99 4.03 20.88
C ASP A 189 22.05 5.07 20.47
N LYS A 190 22.78 4.80 19.38
CA LYS A 190 23.74 5.76 18.81
C LYS A 190 23.06 7.00 18.22
N LEU A 191 21.85 6.87 17.68
CA LEU A 191 21.09 8.00 17.14
C LEU A 191 20.44 8.85 18.26
N ALA A 192 20.05 8.24 19.38
CA ALA A 192 19.48 8.92 20.53
C ALA A 192 20.51 9.78 21.31
N LYS A 193 21.80 9.47 21.16
CA LYS A 193 22.91 10.19 21.82
C LYS A 193 23.46 11.36 21.00
N LYS A 194 22.93 11.62 19.81
CA LYS A 194 23.25 12.76 18.93
C LYS A 194 22.16 13.81 18.96
#